data_2a796ff880d3f6c06752cdd872084da9
#
_entry.id   2a796ff880d3f6c06752cdd872084da9
#
_cell.length_a   1.000
_cell.length_b   1.000
_cell.length_c   1.000
_cell.angle_alpha   90.00
_cell.angle_beta   90.00
_cell.angle_gamma   90.00
#
_symmetry.space_group_name_H-M   'P 1'
#
loop_
_entity.id
_entity.type
_entity.pdbx_description
1 polymer ?
#
loop_
_entity_poly.entity_id
_entity_poly.type
_entity_poly.pdbx_seq_one_letter_code
_entity_poly.pdbx_strand_id
1 'polypeptide(L)'
;MNLAMLFSGLSPEEMCERWRNLNAKDFASLVPLHKYLNAANMMAMGDADGIVSKVFPGLGIDVSRINAATSMAGTFNVCNFTRKTNEAIPHEVVDLPLLVAGISLPVAMPPVEKDGTLYLDSVWIKDANLLEAVRRGSDELWLVWCIGNTADYKPGLLNQYVHMIELSANGGLFAEFDRINDINQRIARGEVVDGRTRPITLHVIKPEYPLPLDPDYYFGRIDAATLLALGYRDAHRYLASMTPGGVPFEPEATSMKTTSVGISFREAMSGPFSLDATEPHAGVDKGKAAGTVLTMNAAILIRDLDEFVEHPEHAGELVGSVTFGPLGENLPAKNGKFNLFSPAGEPELKLMIYEMAFLANGVDYYLAGKKEVRDDRGLDLWADTTTLLTRLHKGTDASGPVVGAGVLRL
;
A
#
# COMPACT_ATOMS: atom_id res chain seq x y z
N MET A 1 -9.08 -4.71 9.01
CA MET A 1 -10.13 -4.27 8.06
C MET A 1 -10.14 -5.09 6.77
N ASN A 2 -9.02 -5.22 6.03
CA ASN A 2 -9.02 -5.96 4.74
C ASN A 2 -9.50 -7.41 4.85
N LEU A 3 -9.09 -8.14 5.89
CA LEU A 3 -9.60 -9.49 6.14
C LEU A 3 -11.12 -9.50 6.35
N ALA A 4 -11.66 -8.52 7.08
CA ALA A 4 -13.10 -8.40 7.31
C ALA A 4 -13.87 -8.10 6.00
N MET A 5 -13.31 -7.28 5.10
CA MET A 5 -13.87 -7.04 3.78
C MET A 5 -13.90 -8.32 2.93
N LEU A 6 -12.80 -9.07 2.91
CA LEU A 6 -12.68 -10.33 2.17
C LEU A 6 -13.71 -11.36 2.68
N PHE A 7 -13.83 -11.53 4.01
CA PHE A 7 -14.83 -12.44 4.62
C PHE A 7 -16.27 -11.91 4.45
N SER A 8 -16.46 -10.62 4.24
CA SER A 8 -17.76 -10.05 3.84
C SER A 8 -18.12 -10.34 2.37
N GLY A 9 -17.26 -11.06 1.63
CA GLY A 9 -17.50 -11.52 0.26
C GLY A 9 -17.17 -10.49 -0.82
N LEU A 10 -16.33 -9.50 -0.52
CA LEU A 10 -15.89 -8.51 -1.51
C LEU A 10 -14.71 -9.05 -2.33
N SER A 11 -14.70 -8.77 -3.62
CA SER A 11 -13.55 -9.02 -4.47
C SER A 11 -12.40 -8.04 -4.17
N PRO A 12 -11.13 -8.35 -4.52
CA PRO A 12 -10.03 -7.42 -4.37
C PRO A 12 -10.25 -6.09 -5.08
N GLU A 13 -10.91 -6.09 -6.25
CA GLU A 13 -11.23 -4.90 -7.02
C GLU A 13 -12.25 -4.03 -6.29
N GLU A 14 -13.32 -4.62 -5.76
CA GLU A 14 -14.31 -3.92 -4.93
C GLU A 14 -13.69 -3.36 -3.65
N MET A 15 -12.79 -4.09 -3.01
CA MET A 15 -12.05 -3.62 -1.83
C MET A 15 -11.23 -2.37 -2.17
N CYS A 16 -10.47 -2.40 -3.28
CA CYS A 16 -9.70 -1.24 -3.74
C CYS A 16 -10.58 -0.03 -4.03
N GLU A 17 -11.72 -0.24 -4.69
CA GLU A 17 -12.65 0.83 -5.01
C GLU A 17 -13.25 1.48 -3.75
N ARG A 18 -13.64 0.67 -2.77
CA ARG A 18 -14.16 1.16 -1.48
C ARG A 18 -13.10 1.96 -0.71
N TRP A 19 -11.86 1.50 -0.70
CA TRP A 19 -10.77 2.24 -0.08
C TRP A 19 -10.50 3.59 -0.75
N ARG A 20 -10.58 3.68 -2.10
CA ARG A 20 -10.42 4.96 -2.82
C ARG A 20 -11.51 5.96 -2.49
N ASN A 21 -12.73 5.47 -2.27
CA ASN A 21 -13.91 6.31 -2.01
C ASN A 21 -14.09 6.66 -0.53
N LEU A 22 -13.30 6.08 0.37
CA LEU A 22 -13.42 6.32 1.80
C LEU A 22 -12.79 7.66 2.19
N ASN A 23 -13.50 8.43 3.02
CA ASN A 23 -12.96 9.67 3.54
C ASN A 23 -12.05 9.39 4.76
N ALA A 24 -10.77 9.72 4.66
CA ALA A 24 -9.80 9.55 5.74
C ALA A 24 -10.24 10.19 7.07
N LYS A 25 -11.01 11.28 7.03
CA LYS A 25 -11.51 11.96 8.23
C LYS A 25 -12.55 11.15 9.00
N ASP A 26 -13.16 10.15 8.39
CA ASP A 26 -14.12 9.29 9.05
C ASP A 26 -13.47 8.27 10.02
N PHE A 27 -12.14 8.09 9.96
CA PHE A 27 -11.41 7.23 10.91
C PHE A 27 -11.24 7.84 12.30
N ALA A 28 -11.23 9.16 12.41
CA ALA A 28 -10.96 9.84 13.66
C ALA A 28 -12.18 10.69 14.07
N SER A 29 -12.94 10.21 15.03
CA SER A 29 -13.90 11.02 15.76
C SER A 29 -13.20 11.61 16.98
N LEU A 30 -12.86 12.91 16.93
CA LEU A 30 -12.26 13.59 18.07
C LEU A 30 -13.28 13.75 19.18
N VAL A 31 -12.90 13.43 20.41
CA VAL A 31 -13.75 13.71 21.57
C VAL A 31 -13.96 15.22 21.74
N PRO A 32 -15.09 15.67 22.33
CA PRO A 32 -15.37 17.08 22.51
C PRO A 32 -14.25 17.84 23.23
N LEU A 33 -13.92 19.05 22.74
CA LEU A 33 -12.78 19.86 23.22
C LEU A 33 -12.70 20.02 24.73
N HIS A 34 -13.84 20.13 25.43
CA HIS A 34 -13.85 20.27 26.89
C HIS A 34 -13.28 19.07 27.65
N LYS A 35 -13.28 17.85 27.02
CA LYS A 35 -12.69 16.66 27.64
C LYS A 35 -11.16 16.73 27.65
N TYR A 36 -10.54 17.42 26.68
CA TYR A 36 -9.09 17.61 26.67
C TYR A 36 -8.56 18.48 27.80
N LEU A 37 -9.42 19.28 28.45
CA LEU A 37 -9.08 20.04 29.66
C LEU A 37 -8.79 19.12 30.87
N ASN A 38 -9.22 17.84 30.80
CA ASN A 38 -8.96 16.84 31.83
C ASN A 38 -8.23 15.63 31.24
N ALA A 39 -7.18 15.89 30.46
CA ALA A 39 -6.44 14.87 29.72
C ALA A 39 -5.92 13.71 30.60
N ALA A 40 -5.64 13.96 31.89
CA ALA A 40 -5.18 12.94 32.83
C ALA A 40 -6.19 11.81 33.06
N ASN A 41 -7.48 12.04 32.81
CA ASN A 41 -8.55 11.07 32.99
C ASN A 41 -9.19 10.60 31.67
N MET A 42 -8.62 10.99 30.51
CA MET A 42 -9.12 10.55 29.23
C MET A 42 -8.71 9.08 28.95
N MET A 43 -9.67 8.29 28.45
CA MET A 43 -9.39 6.93 28.00
C MET A 43 -8.61 6.89 26.69
N ALA A 44 -8.87 7.88 25.80
CA ALA A 44 -8.21 8.03 24.50
C ALA A 44 -8.43 9.43 23.93
N MET A 45 -7.71 9.80 22.88
CA MET A 45 -7.85 11.06 22.15
C MET A 45 -9.07 11.08 21.22
N GLY A 46 -9.51 9.91 20.75
CA GLY A 46 -10.67 9.73 19.87
C GLY A 46 -11.62 8.65 20.40
N ASP A 47 -12.63 8.35 19.61
CA ASP A 47 -13.55 7.23 19.79
C ASP A 47 -13.70 6.44 18.50
N ALA A 48 -14.44 5.34 18.55
CA ALA A 48 -14.67 4.45 17.40
C ALA A 48 -15.99 4.73 16.66
N ASP A 49 -16.74 5.78 17.03
CA ASP A 49 -18.07 6.03 16.47
C ASP A 49 -18.05 6.26 14.97
N GLY A 50 -17.06 6.99 14.44
CA GLY A 50 -16.87 7.20 13.01
C GLY A 50 -16.55 5.87 12.28
N ILE A 51 -15.75 5.02 12.90
CA ILE A 51 -15.40 3.71 12.34
C ILE A 51 -16.64 2.82 12.22
N VAL A 52 -17.42 2.72 13.28
CA VAL A 52 -18.62 1.88 13.32
C VAL A 52 -19.72 2.41 12.41
N SER A 53 -19.95 3.72 12.40
CA SER A 53 -21.06 4.33 11.69
C SER A 53 -20.81 4.63 10.22
N LYS A 54 -19.54 4.81 9.82
CA LYS A 54 -19.17 5.22 8.45
C LYS A 54 -18.13 4.33 7.79
N VAL A 55 -17.01 4.05 8.50
CA VAL A 55 -15.89 3.31 7.89
C VAL A 55 -16.29 1.86 7.60
N PHE A 56 -16.79 1.12 8.57
CA PHE A 56 -17.20 -0.27 8.35
C PHE A 56 -18.30 -0.40 7.29
N PRO A 57 -19.39 0.37 7.32
CA PRO A 57 -20.38 0.34 6.24
C PRO A 57 -19.81 0.77 4.88
N GLY A 58 -18.98 1.82 4.84
CA GLY A 58 -18.32 2.29 3.63
C GLY A 58 -17.42 1.23 3.00
N LEU A 59 -16.68 0.49 3.83
CA LEU A 59 -15.86 -0.64 3.40
C LEU A 59 -16.68 -1.91 3.12
N GLY A 60 -17.99 -1.93 3.44
CA GLY A 60 -18.87 -3.09 3.21
C GLY A 60 -18.59 -4.24 4.18
N ILE A 61 -18.06 -3.94 5.37
CA ILE A 61 -17.82 -4.93 6.42
C ILE A 61 -19.16 -5.31 7.05
N ASP A 62 -19.48 -6.60 7.01
CA ASP A 62 -20.73 -7.18 7.51
C ASP A 62 -20.41 -8.40 8.38
N VAL A 63 -20.65 -8.29 9.68
CA VAL A 63 -20.37 -9.34 10.67
C VAL A 63 -21.12 -10.61 10.36
N SER A 64 -22.36 -10.54 9.89
CA SER A 64 -23.16 -11.75 9.59
C SER A 64 -22.58 -12.52 8.41
N ARG A 65 -22.08 -11.81 7.39
CA ARG A 65 -21.38 -12.42 6.25
C ARG A 65 -20.03 -13.01 6.68
N ILE A 66 -19.28 -12.31 7.54
CA ILE A 66 -18.02 -12.80 8.08
C ILE A 66 -18.25 -14.13 8.80
N ASN A 67 -19.25 -14.19 9.68
CA ASN A 67 -19.54 -15.42 10.44
C ASN A 67 -20.06 -16.57 9.55
N ALA A 68 -20.71 -16.26 8.44
CA ALA A 68 -21.25 -17.25 7.51
C ALA A 68 -20.25 -17.70 6.42
N ALA A 69 -19.06 -17.12 6.34
CA ALA A 69 -18.08 -17.45 5.31
C ALA A 69 -17.57 -18.90 5.49
N THR A 70 -17.55 -19.65 4.38
CA THR A 70 -17.12 -21.07 4.38
C THR A 70 -15.99 -21.35 3.40
N SER A 71 -15.61 -20.39 2.56
CA SER A 71 -14.59 -20.56 1.53
C SER A 71 -13.17 -20.65 2.08
N MET A 72 -12.94 -20.07 3.27
CA MET A 72 -11.67 -20.10 3.96
C MET A 72 -11.87 -20.01 5.49
N ALA A 73 -10.89 -20.47 6.26
CA ALA A 73 -10.84 -20.27 7.70
C ALA A 73 -10.00 -19.02 8.00
N GLY A 74 -10.43 -18.22 8.98
CA GLY A 74 -9.71 -17.02 9.39
C GLY A 74 -9.85 -16.71 10.87
N THR A 75 -8.93 -15.91 11.37
CA THR A 75 -8.96 -15.40 12.74
C THR A 75 -8.69 -13.90 12.75
N PHE A 76 -9.30 -13.22 13.70
CA PHE A 76 -9.08 -11.81 14.03
C PHE A 76 -8.34 -11.75 15.36
N ASN A 77 -7.16 -11.10 15.35
CA ASN A 77 -6.37 -10.98 16.57
C ASN A 77 -6.84 -9.81 17.41
N VAL A 78 -6.93 -10.01 18.71
CA VAL A 78 -7.17 -8.99 19.71
C VAL A 78 -6.26 -9.20 20.92
N CYS A 79 -5.83 -8.13 21.55
CA CYS A 79 -5.17 -8.18 22.85
C CYS A 79 -6.21 -8.21 23.96
N ASN A 80 -6.28 -9.30 24.72
CA ASN A 80 -7.00 -9.32 25.98
C ASN A 80 -6.15 -8.58 27.03
N PHE A 81 -6.46 -7.31 27.25
CA PHE A 81 -5.73 -6.49 28.20
C PHE A 81 -5.86 -6.98 29.63
N THR A 82 -7.01 -7.53 30.02
CA THR A 82 -7.24 -8.05 31.37
C THR A 82 -6.28 -9.19 31.69
N ARG A 83 -6.03 -10.08 30.72
CA ARG A 83 -5.15 -11.26 30.87
C ARG A 83 -3.74 -11.08 30.35
N LYS A 84 -3.46 -9.99 29.60
CA LYS A 84 -2.19 -9.73 28.90
C LYS A 84 -1.84 -10.84 27.89
N THR A 85 -2.84 -11.29 27.15
CA THR A 85 -2.69 -12.36 26.15
C THR A 85 -3.23 -11.93 24.79
N ASN A 86 -2.67 -12.48 23.71
CA ASN A 86 -3.27 -12.41 22.39
C ASN A 86 -4.34 -13.49 22.25
N GLU A 87 -5.48 -13.11 21.70
CA GLU A 87 -6.58 -14.04 21.36
C GLU A 87 -6.83 -13.98 19.85
N ALA A 88 -6.77 -15.15 19.20
CA ALA A 88 -7.11 -15.32 17.79
C ALA A 88 -8.58 -15.72 17.68
N ILE A 89 -9.45 -14.76 17.48
CA ILE A 89 -10.90 -14.97 17.43
C ILE A 89 -11.27 -15.57 16.07
N PRO A 90 -11.87 -16.77 16.03
CA PRO A 90 -12.34 -17.36 14.78
C PRO A 90 -13.39 -16.47 14.10
N HIS A 91 -13.37 -16.44 12.76
CA HIS A 91 -14.30 -15.60 12.00
C HIS A 91 -15.77 -15.96 12.24
N GLU A 92 -16.06 -17.22 12.57
CA GLU A 92 -17.42 -17.72 12.82
C GLU A 92 -18.07 -17.11 14.07
N VAL A 93 -17.27 -16.58 15.00
CA VAL A 93 -17.74 -16.06 16.29
C VAL A 93 -17.31 -14.62 16.58
N VAL A 94 -16.58 -13.97 15.65
CA VAL A 94 -16.21 -12.58 15.81
C VAL A 94 -17.46 -11.70 15.75
N ASP A 95 -17.51 -10.68 16.60
CA ASP A 95 -18.58 -9.68 16.60
C ASP A 95 -18.05 -8.26 16.39
N LEU A 96 -18.97 -7.31 16.27
CA LEU A 96 -18.60 -5.92 16.05
C LEU A 96 -17.69 -5.33 17.13
N PRO A 97 -17.95 -5.55 18.44
CA PRO A 97 -17.02 -5.09 19.49
C PRO A 97 -15.60 -5.63 19.33
N LEU A 98 -15.44 -6.90 19.00
CA LEU A 98 -14.10 -7.50 18.81
C LEU A 98 -13.42 -7.02 17.53
N LEU A 99 -14.17 -6.74 16.45
CA LEU A 99 -13.61 -6.08 15.26
C LEU A 99 -13.10 -4.67 15.57
N VAL A 100 -13.84 -3.92 16.38
CA VAL A 100 -13.41 -2.59 16.85
C VAL A 100 -12.19 -2.72 17.77
N ALA A 101 -12.17 -3.69 18.67
CA ALA A 101 -11.01 -3.94 19.54
C ALA A 101 -9.73 -4.20 18.75
N GLY A 102 -9.82 -5.00 17.65
CA GLY A 102 -8.67 -5.31 16.79
C GLY A 102 -8.06 -4.12 16.03
N ILE A 103 -8.61 -2.92 16.16
CA ILE A 103 -8.09 -1.67 15.62
C ILE A 103 -8.00 -0.56 16.69
N SER A 104 -8.24 -0.89 17.94
CA SER A 104 -8.25 0.06 19.06
C SER A 104 -6.84 0.23 19.63
N LEU A 105 -6.05 1.09 18.98
CA LEU A 105 -4.71 1.46 19.46
C LEU A 105 -4.83 2.35 20.70
N PRO A 106 -4.20 1.99 21.84
CA PRO A 106 -4.11 2.85 23.01
C PRO A 106 -3.65 4.27 22.66
N VAL A 107 -4.08 5.25 23.42
CA VAL A 107 -3.93 6.69 23.15
C VAL A 107 -4.84 7.17 22.03
N ALA A 108 -4.91 6.52 20.88
CA ALA A 108 -5.76 6.94 19.77
C ALA A 108 -7.23 6.57 20.01
N MET A 109 -7.51 5.33 20.45
CA MET A 109 -8.86 4.83 20.69
C MET A 109 -8.99 4.15 22.06
N PRO A 110 -10.19 4.20 22.69
CA PRO A 110 -10.41 3.56 23.98
C PRO A 110 -10.42 2.04 23.83
N PRO A 111 -10.09 1.31 24.92
CA PRO A 111 -10.29 -0.14 24.96
C PRO A 111 -11.77 -0.47 24.83
N VAL A 112 -12.06 -1.63 24.26
CA VAL A 112 -13.40 -2.18 24.14
C VAL A 112 -13.67 -3.10 25.33
N GLU A 113 -14.71 -2.84 26.08
CA GLU A 113 -15.17 -3.73 27.17
C GLU A 113 -16.20 -4.70 26.61
N LYS A 114 -15.97 -6.00 26.87
CA LYS A 114 -16.92 -7.06 26.55
C LYS A 114 -16.87 -8.13 27.64
N ASP A 115 -18.01 -8.45 28.21
CA ASP A 115 -18.19 -9.47 29.25
C ASP A 115 -17.20 -9.32 30.42
N GLY A 116 -16.97 -8.08 30.87
CA GLY A 116 -16.06 -7.75 31.97
C GLY A 116 -14.58 -7.86 31.61
N THR A 117 -14.25 -8.03 30.34
CA THR A 117 -12.89 -8.11 29.82
C THR A 117 -12.61 -6.90 28.92
N LEU A 118 -11.43 -6.30 29.08
CA LEU A 118 -10.96 -5.20 28.22
C LEU A 118 -10.12 -5.76 27.08
N TYR A 119 -10.44 -5.34 25.85
CA TYR A 119 -9.76 -5.70 24.62
C TYR A 119 -9.18 -4.49 23.92
N LEU A 120 -8.03 -4.68 23.26
CA LEU A 120 -7.27 -3.68 22.50
C LEU A 120 -6.74 -4.31 21.21
N ASP A 121 -6.11 -3.46 20.38
CA ASP A 121 -5.32 -3.92 19.24
C ASP A 121 -4.20 -4.89 19.66
N SER A 122 -4.03 -5.93 18.88
CA SER A 122 -3.07 -7.01 19.16
C SER A 122 -1.60 -6.66 18.92
N VAL A 123 -1.32 -5.54 18.25
CA VAL A 123 0.03 -5.08 17.88
C VAL A 123 1.00 -5.05 19.08
N TRP A 124 0.50 -4.83 20.28
CA TRP A 124 1.29 -4.79 21.52
C TRP A 124 1.78 -6.15 22.01
N ILE A 125 1.24 -7.24 21.48
CA ILE A 125 1.62 -8.61 21.86
C ILE A 125 2.00 -9.42 20.64
N LYS A 126 1.12 -9.45 19.62
CA LYS A 126 1.32 -10.17 18.35
C LYS A 126 0.55 -9.51 17.24
N ASP A 127 1.22 -8.88 16.32
CA ASP A 127 0.59 -8.30 15.16
C ASP A 127 0.26 -9.35 14.09
N ALA A 128 1.24 -10.12 13.64
CA ALA A 128 1.08 -11.11 12.57
C ALA A 128 0.46 -12.43 13.02
N ASN A 129 0.82 -12.95 14.19
CA ASN A 129 0.39 -14.24 14.77
C ASN A 129 0.59 -15.44 13.80
N LEU A 130 1.79 -15.60 13.25
CA LEU A 130 2.16 -16.67 12.31
C LEU A 130 2.01 -18.07 12.92
N LEU A 131 2.31 -18.22 14.22
CA LEU A 131 2.17 -19.49 14.92
C LEU A 131 0.71 -19.98 14.98
N GLU A 132 -0.28 -19.10 14.88
CA GLU A 132 -1.67 -19.51 14.75
C GLU A 132 -1.93 -20.19 13.40
N ALA A 133 -1.39 -19.66 12.31
CA ALA A 133 -1.48 -20.28 10.99
C ALA A 133 -0.75 -21.63 10.97
N VAL A 134 0.44 -21.71 11.57
CA VAL A 134 1.20 -22.96 11.73
C VAL A 134 0.38 -23.98 12.53
N ARG A 135 -0.19 -23.59 13.64
CA ARG A 135 -1.02 -24.47 14.50
C ARG A 135 -2.26 -24.98 13.78
N ARG A 136 -2.81 -24.20 12.85
CA ARG A 136 -3.94 -24.59 11.98
C ARG A 136 -3.54 -25.44 10.78
N GLY A 137 -2.27 -25.76 10.61
CA GLY A 137 -1.81 -26.70 9.59
C GLY A 137 -1.09 -26.05 8.40
N SER A 138 -0.94 -24.73 8.36
CA SER A 138 -0.23 -24.07 7.26
C SER A 138 1.26 -24.41 7.29
N ASP A 139 1.83 -24.81 6.16
CA ASP A 139 3.26 -25.02 5.92
C ASP A 139 3.85 -24.03 4.90
N GLU A 140 3.02 -23.12 4.38
CA GLU A 140 3.42 -21.98 3.57
C GLU A 140 2.74 -20.71 4.13
N LEU A 141 3.56 -19.72 4.49
CA LEU A 141 3.12 -18.49 5.13
C LEU A 141 3.35 -17.30 4.19
N TRP A 142 2.32 -16.51 3.94
CA TRP A 142 2.38 -15.25 3.21
C TRP A 142 2.16 -14.10 4.17
N LEU A 143 3.23 -13.42 4.52
CA LEU A 143 3.19 -12.26 5.42
C LEU A 143 3.10 -10.97 4.59
N VAL A 144 1.99 -10.24 4.71
CA VAL A 144 1.88 -8.86 4.21
C VAL A 144 2.22 -7.93 5.37
N TRP A 145 3.42 -7.36 5.33
CA TRP A 145 3.97 -6.60 6.45
C TRP A 145 4.09 -5.12 6.09
N CYS A 146 3.46 -4.24 6.88
CA CYS A 146 3.47 -2.79 6.67
C CYS A 146 4.04 -1.99 7.86
N ILE A 147 4.39 -2.66 8.96
CA ILE A 147 5.01 -2.01 10.12
C ILE A 147 6.47 -1.68 9.81
N GLY A 148 6.90 -0.47 10.16
CA GLY A 148 8.27 -0.03 9.95
C GLY A 148 9.29 -0.95 10.62
N ASN A 149 10.38 -1.24 9.89
CA ASN A 149 11.56 -1.95 10.41
C ASN A 149 12.80 -1.33 9.78
N THR A 150 13.24 -0.20 10.36
CA THR A 150 14.43 0.54 9.96
C THR A 150 15.33 0.79 11.16
N ALA A 151 16.59 1.16 10.91
CA ALA A 151 17.51 1.58 11.96
C ALA A 151 17.32 3.04 12.40
N ASP A 152 16.45 3.80 11.75
CA ASP A 152 16.24 5.21 12.00
C ASP A 152 15.42 5.44 13.27
N TYR A 153 16.01 6.19 14.20
CA TYR A 153 15.29 6.65 15.39
C TYR A 153 14.94 8.13 15.27
N LYS A 154 13.68 8.43 15.00
CA LYS A 154 13.21 9.80 14.76
C LYS A 154 12.74 10.47 16.06
N PRO A 155 13.14 11.74 16.33
CA PRO A 155 12.68 12.47 17.51
C PRO A 155 11.22 12.91 17.38
N GLY A 156 10.60 13.26 18.53
CA GLY A 156 9.23 13.77 18.60
C GLY A 156 8.24 12.76 19.18
N LEU A 157 7.22 13.25 19.92
CA LEU A 157 6.29 12.40 20.67
C LEU A 157 5.53 11.40 19.79
N LEU A 158 5.08 11.82 18.61
CA LEU A 158 4.40 10.93 17.67
C LEU A 158 5.35 9.83 17.18
N ASN A 159 6.58 10.19 16.80
CA ASN A 159 7.58 9.22 16.37
C ASN A 159 7.94 8.25 17.51
N GLN A 160 8.05 8.72 18.75
CA GLN A 160 8.26 7.84 19.91
C GLN A 160 7.13 6.83 20.07
N TYR A 161 5.89 7.25 19.90
CA TYR A 161 4.73 6.37 19.93
C TYR A 161 4.78 5.33 18.81
N VAL A 162 5.12 5.75 17.59
CA VAL A 162 5.30 4.85 16.43
C VAL A 162 6.42 3.85 16.69
N HIS A 163 7.57 4.29 17.22
CA HIS A 163 8.69 3.39 17.56
C HIS A 163 8.30 2.34 18.61
N MET A 164 7.45 2.67 19.58
CA MET A 164 6.94 1.66 20.52
C MET A 164 6.09 0.59 19.80
N ILE A 165 5.26 0.99 18.84
CA ILE A 165 4.49 0.06 18.01
C ILE A 165 5.43 -0.82 17.17
N GLU A 166 6.40 -0.20 16.50
CA GLU A 166 7.41 -0.91 15.68
C GLU A 166 8.19 -1.94 16.50
N LEU A 167 8.66 -1.55 17.68
CA LEU A 167 9.40 -2.44 18.59
C LEU A 167 8.53 -3.62 19.07
N SER A 168 7.27 -3.36 19.43
CA SER A 168 6.36 -4.39 19.90
C SER A 168 6.01 -5.38 18.79
N ALA A 169 5.59 -4.87 17.62
CA ALA A 169 5.18 -5.69 16.48
C ALA A 169 6.34 -6.53 15.93
N ASN A 170 7.53 -5.91 15.69
CA ASN A 170 8.69 -6.62 15.20
C ASN A 170 9.24 -7.60 16.23
N GLY A 171 9.32 -7.22 17.51
CA GLY A 171 9.77 -8.12 18.59
C GLY A 171 8.89 -9.35 18.72
N GLY A 172 7.56 -9.19 18.64
CA GLY A 172 6.62 -10.30 18.63
C GLY A 172 6.79 -11.21 17.41
N LEU A 173 6.97 -10.62 16.22
CA LEU A 173 7.19 -11.35 14.97
C LEU A 173 8.51 -12.14 15.00
N PHE A 174 9.60 -11.53 15.46
CA PHE A 174 10.91 -12.22 15.50
C PHE A 174 10.91 -13.39 16.50
N ALA A 175 10.22 -13.25 17.62
CA ALA A 175 10.01 -14.39 18.53
C ALA A 175 9.23 -15.55 17.88
N GLU A 176 8.30 -15.26 16.96
CA GLU A 176 7.63 -16.29 16.17
C GLU A 176 8.56 -16.89 15.11
N PHE A 177 9.43 -16.10 14.47
CA PHE A 177 10.45 -16.58 13.54
C PHE A 177 11.39 -17.58 14.23
N ASP A 178 11.88 -17.27 15.43
CA ASP A 178 12.73 -18.19 16.21
C ASP A 178 12.03 -19.53 16.47
N ARG A 179 10.74 -19.48 16.84
CA ARG A 179 9.95 -20.69 17.08
C ARG A 179 9.74 -21.52 15.82
N ILE A 180 9.50 -20.89 14.68
CA ILE A 180 9.33 -21.59 13.39
C ILE A 180 10.67 -22.16 12.93
N ASN A 181 11.77 -21.43 13.10
CA ASN A 181 13.11 -21.93 12.82
C ASN A 181 13.44 -23.18 13.65
N ASP A 182 13.09 -23.23 14.95
CA ASP A 182 13.25 -24.45 15.76
C ASP A 182 12.46 -25.63 15.17
N ILE A 183 11.21 -25.41 14.80
CA ILE A 183 10.37 -26.42 14.11
C ILE A 183 11.06 -26.92 12.84
N ASN A 184 11.51 -26.03 11.99
CA ASN A 184 12.17 -26.35 10.71
C ASN A 184 13.49 -27.11 10.92
N GLN A 185 14.30 -26.73 11.90
CA GLN A 185 15.54 -27.43 12.25
C GLN A 185 15.29 -28.85 12.75
N ARG A 186 14.25 -29.06 13.55
CA ARG A 186 13.85 -30.38 14.02
C ARG A 186 13.37 -31.27 12.87
N ILE A 187 12.56 -30.73 11.97
CA ILE A 187 12.14 -31.42 10.74
C ILE A 187 13.35 -31.80 9.88
N ALA A 188 14.32 -30.89 9.71
CA ALA A 188 15.54 -31.16 8.94
C ALA A 188 16.39 -32.31 9.55
N ARG A 189 16.28 -32.55 10.86
CA ARG A 189 16.90 -33.70 11.54
C ARG A 189 16.07 -34.99 11.42
N GLY A 190 14.96 -34.96 10.69
CA GLY A 190 14.08 -36.11 10.49
C GLY A 190 13.03 -36.30 11.58
N GLU A 191 12.84 -35.33 12.47
CA GLU A 191 11.77 -35.35 13.47
C GLU A 191 10.41 -35.06 12.82
N VAL A 192 9.35 -35.65 13.35
CA VAL A 192 7.97 -35.25 13.07
C VAL A 192 7.54 -34.27 14.16
N VAL A 193 7.26 -33.02 13.77
CA VAL A 193 6.87 -31.96 14.72
C VAL A 193 5.40 -31.60 14.49
N ASP A 194 4.56 -31.82 15.48
CA ASP A 194 3.11 -31.58 15.41
C ASP A 194 2.46 -32.19 14.13
N GLY A 195 2.90 -33.40 13.77
CA GLY A 195 2.44 -34.12 12.58
C GLY A 195 3.10 -33.66 11.25
N ARG A 196 4.01 -32.70 11.29
CA ARG A 196 4.71 -32.14 10.13
C ARG A 196 6.00 -32.89 9.81
N THR A 197 6.22 -33.11 8.53
CA THR A 197 7.46 -33.70 7.97
C THR A 197 8.12 -32.80 6.93
N ARG A 198 7.47 -31.67 6.58
CA ARG A 198 7.98 -30.67 5.62
C ARG A 198 8.26 -29.35 6.35
N PRO A 199 9.32 -28.63 5.97
CA PRO A 199 9.61 -27.34 6.56
C PRO A 199 8.50 -26.31 6.21
N ILE A 200 8.33 -25.36 7.10
CA ILE A 200 7.46 -24.21 6.90
C ILE A 200 8.24 -23.20 6.07
N THR A 201 7.60 -22.61 5.05
CA THR A 201 8.16 -21.56 4.20
C THR A 201 7.53 -20.21 4.49
N LEU A 202 8.30 -19.13 4.26
CA LEU A 202 7.86 -17.75 4.47
C LEU A 202 8.00 -16.94 3.17
N HIS A 203 6.92 -16.29 2.78
CA HIS A 203 6.90 -15.25 1.76
C HIS A 203 6.54 -13.92 2.40
N VAL A 204 7.26 -12.83 2.07
CA VAL A 204 7.03 -11.51 2.67
C VAL A 204 6.79 -10.48 1.59
N ILE A 205 5.60 -9.90 1.60
CA ILE A 205 5.27 -8.72 0.81
C ILE A 205 5.33 -7.52 1.73
N LYS A 206 6.20 -6.57 1.44
CA LYS A 206 6.43 -5.38 2.26
C LYS A 206 6.79 -4.18 1.40
N PRO A 207 6.58 -2.95 1.90
CA PRO A 207 7.11 -1.77 1.23
C PRO A 207 8.64 -1.72 1.32
N GLU A 208 9.26 -1.11 0.34
CA GLU A 208 10.72 -0.89 0.31
C GLU A 208 11.16 0.14 1.35
N TYR A 209 10.31 1.15 1.60
CA TYR A 209 10.49 2.21 2.59
C TYR A 209 9.29 2.25 3.54
N PRO A 210 9.46 2.74 4.78
CA PRO A 210 8.33 2.92 5.70
C PRO A 210 7.18 3.69 5.06
N LEU A 211 5.97 3.23 5.30
CA LEU A 211 4.77 3.93 4.83
C LEU A 211 4.59 5.25 5.61
N PRO A 212 3.91 6.24 5.02
CA PRO A 212 3.49 7.43 5.74
C PRO A 212 2.63 7.07 6.96
N LEU A 213 2.70 7.90 7.99
CA LEU A 213 1.92 7.70 9.20
C LEU A 213 0.42 8.03 8.96
N ASP A 214 -0.45 7.51 9.82
CA ASP A 214 -1.89 7.79 9.79
C ASP A 214 -2.23 9.29 9.73
N PRO A 215 -1.54 10.20 10.47
CA PRO A 215 -1.73 11.62 10.31
C PRO A 215 -1.51 12.16 8.90
N ASP A 216 -0.57 11.60 8.14
CA ASP A 216 -0.32 12.02 6.76
C ASP A 216 -1.50 11.68 5.85
N TYR A 217 -2.16 10.53 6.09
CA TYR A 217 -3.39 10.16 5.42
C TYR A 217 -4.56 11.06 5.85
N TYR A 218 -4.72 11.28 7.15
CA TYR A 218 -5.78 12.14 7.70
C TYR A 218 -5.69 13.59 7.20
N PHE A 219 -4.48 14.15 7.10
CA PHE A 219 -4.25 15.50 6.58
C PHE A 219 -4.16 15.59 5.04
N GLY A 220 -4.36 14.48 4.34
CA GLY A 220 -4.37 14.44 2.88
C GLY A 220 -2.99 14.59 2.22
N ARG A 221 -1.92 14.39 2.97
CA ARG A 221 -0.54 14.38 2.44
C ARG A 221 -0.32 13.17 1.54
N ILE A 222 -1.00 12.08 1.83
CA ILE A 222 -1.09 10.90 0.99
C ILE A 222 -2.56 10.48 0.88
N ASP A 223 -2.93 9.77 -0.19
CA ASP A 223 -4.27 9.25 -0.40
C ASP A 223 -4.28 7.72 -0.56
N ALA A 224 -5.48 7.14 -0.47
CA ALA A 224 -5.66 5.70 -0.61
C ALA A 224 -5.25 5.19 -1.99
N ALA A 225 -5.44 5.97 -3.05
CA ALA A 225 -5.05 5.57 -4.40
C ALA A 225 -3.53 5.38 -4.52
N THR A 226 -2.76 6.29 -3.93
CA THR A 226 -1.29 6.19 -3.88
C THR A 226 -0.85 4.99 -3.03
N LEU A 227 -1.46 4.76 -1.86
CA LEU A 227 -1.13 3.61 -1.00
C LEU A 227 -1.45 2.27 -1.69
N LEU A 228 -2.58 2.18 -2.39
CA LEU A 228 -2.95 1.00 -3.18
C LEU A 228 -1.96 0.76 -4.33
N ALA A 229 -1.53 1.82 -5.02
CA ALA A 229 -0.55 1.73 -6.09
C ALA A 229 0.83 1.27 -5.57
N LEU A 230 1.26 1.76 -4.41
CA LEU A 230 2.49 1.30 -3.73
C LEU A 230 2.40 -0.19 -3.40
N GLY A 231 1.34 -0.62 -2.73
CA GLY A 231 1.15 -2.02 -2.35
C GLY A 231 1.08 -2.96 -3.56
N TYR A 232 0.40 -2.55 -4.64
CA TYR A 232 0.34 -3.31 -5.88
C TYR A 232 1.73 -3.48 -6.53
N ARG A 233 2.50 -2.39 -6.64
CA ARG A 233 3.88 -2.42 -7.13
C ARG A 233 4.77 -3.35 -6.30
N ASP A 234 4.72 -3.20 -4.98
CA ASP A 234 5.58 -3.96 -4.06
C ASP A 234 5.26 -5.46 -4.11
N ALA A 235 3.98 -5.81 -4.20
CA ALA A 235 3.54 -7.19 -4.41
C ALA A 235 4.07 -7.75 -5.75
N HIS A 236 3.95 -7.00 -6.83
CA HIS A 236 4.47 -7.42 -8.15
C HIS A 236 6.00 -7.57 -8.16
N ARG A 237 6.74 -6.69 -7.51
CA ARG A 237 8.20 -6.80 -7.37
C ARG A 237 8.58 -8.09 -6.64
N TYR A 238 7.90 -8.39 -5.54
CA TYR A 238 8.14 -9.63 -4.81
C TYR A 238 7.82 -10.85 -5.66
N LEU A 239 6.64 -10.92 -6.29
CA LEU A 239 6.22 -12.04 -7.12
C LEU A 239 7.15 -12.29 -8.32
N ALA A 240 7.75 -11.24 -8.89
CA ALA A 240 8.68 -11.35 -10.00
C ALA A 240 10.05 -11.94 -9.61
N SER A 241 10.43 -11.87 -8.33
CA SER A 241 11.75 -12.30 -7.82
C SER A 241 11.67 -13.45 -6.81
N MET A 242 10.47 -13.87 -6.37
CA MET A 242 10.29 -14.88 -5.34
C MET A 242 10.82 -16.25 -5.78
N THR A 243 11.32 -17.00 -4.82
CA THR A 243 11.70 -18.42 -4.99
C THR A 243 10.70 -19.31 -4.27
N PRO A 244 10.52 -20.58 -4.69
CA PRO A 244 9.64 -21.51 -3.99
C PRO A 244 10.03 -21.78 -2.53
N GLY A 245 11.30 -21.58 -2.17
CA GLY A 245 11.79 -21.70 -0.79
C GLY A 245 11.46 -20.49 0.10
N GLY A 246 10.91 -19.43 -0.48
CA GLY A 246 10.60 -18.19 0.21
C GLY A 246 11.84 -17.43 0.70
N VAL A 247 11.69 -16.75 1.83
CA VAL A 247 12.77 -15.99 2.51
C VAL A 247 13.06 -16.62 3.88
N PRO A 248 14.26 -16.43 4.44
CA PRO A 248 14.59 -16.90 5.80
C PRO A 248 13.68 -16.26 6.85
N PHE A 249 13.41 -16.99 7.93
CA PHE A 249 12.74 -16.45 9.13
C PHE A 249 13.76 -15.65 9.98
N GLU A 250 14.13 -14.48 9.50
CA GLU A 250 15.13 -13.58 10.09
C GLU A 250 14.61 -12.15 10.08
N PRO A 251 15.10 -11.26 10.97
CA PRO A 251 14.67 -9.85 11.03
C PRO A 251 14.80 -9.12 9.69
N GLU A 252 15.77 -9.48 8.87
CA GLU A 252 16.04 -8.93 7.54
C GLU A 252 14.87 -9.16 6.56
N ALA A 253 14.07 -10.21 6.76
CA ALA A 253 12.91 -10.50 5.94
C ALA A 253 11.91 -9.34 5.90
N THR A 254 11.81 -8.57 6.98
CA THR A 254 10.92 -7.40 7.10
C THR A 254 11.64 -6.06 7.10
N SER A 255 12.99 -6.02 7.01
CA SER A 255 13.76 -4.77 7.02
C SER A 255 13.38 -3.87 5.85
N MET A 256 13.35 -2.56 6.08
CA MET A 256 13.05 -1.52 5.10
C MET A 256 14.24 -0.57 4.98
N LYS A 257 14.36 0.10 3.83
CA LYS A 257 15.36 1.14 3.64
C LYS A 257 15.04 2.38 4.47
N THR A 258 16.06 3.06 4.92
CA THR A 258 15.91 4.36 5.58
C THR A 258 15.54 5.44 4.57
N THR A 259 14.78 6.46 4.99
CA THR A 259 14.46 7.61 4.17
C THR A 259 15.28 8.81 4.62
N SER A 260 15.89 9.53 3.67
CA SER A 260 16.42 10.87 3.90
C SER A 260 15.33 11.94 3.69
N VAL A 261 15.71 13.20 3.64
CA VAL A 261 14.78 14.27 3.25
C VAL A 261 14.35 14.06 1.80
N GLY A 262 13.06 13.88 1.59
CA GLY A 262 12.48 13.61 0.28
C GLY A 262 11.31 14.52 -0.07
N ILE A 263 10.87 14.45 -1.31
CA ILE A 263 9.70 15.17 -1.83
C ILE A 263 8.75 14.16 -2.46
N SER A 264 7.45 14.36 -2.23
CA SER A 264 6.41 13.66 -2.97
C SER A 264 5.37 14.63 -3.50
N PHE A 265 4.90 14.38 -4.72
CA PHE A 265 3.81 15.15 -5.31
C PHE A 265 2.97 14.27 -6.22
N ARG A 266 1.76 14.73 -6.54
CA ARG A 266 0.79 14.01 -7.36
C ARG A 266 0.39 14.85 -8.54
N GLU A 267 0.24 14.20 -9.70
CA GLU A 267 -0.23 14.80 -10.95
C GLU A 267 -1.31 13.93 -11.57
N ALA A 268 -2.36 14.55 -12.08
CA ALA A 268 -3.36 13.92 -12.93
C ALA A 268 -3.30 14.52 -14.30
N MET A 269 -2.87 13.75 -15.28
CA MET A 269 -2.76 14.21 -16.67
C MET A 269 -3.77 13.49 -17.54
N SER A 270 -4.54 14.25 -18.32
CA SER A 270 -5.63 13.69 -19.12
C SER A 270 -5.65 14.28 -20.52
N GLY A 271 -6.11 13.51 -21.51
CA GLY A 271 -6.25 14.03 -22.86
C GLY A 271 -6.72 13.03 -23.89
N PRO A 272 -7.09 13.51 -25.11
CA PRO A 272 -7.53 12.67 -26.20
C PRO A 272 -6.45 11.66 -26.61
N PHE A 273 -6.86 10.39 -26.73
CA PHE A 273 -5.96 9.27 -27.00
C PHE A 273 -6.63 8.23 -27.89
N SER A 274 -5.87 7.60 -28.79
CA SER A 274 -6.40 6.56 -29.69
C SER A 274 -5.48 5.37 -29.83
N LEU A 275 -6.03 4.14 -29.80
CA LEU A 275 -5.31 2.91 -30.14
C LEU A 275 -4.95 2.80 -31.63
N ASP A 276 -5.58 3.59 -32.50
CA ASP A 276 -5.35 3.56 -33.94
C ASP A 276 -4.29 4.57 -34.39
N ALA A 277 -3.50 5.09 -33.48
CA ALA A 277 -2.44 6.08 -33.75
C ALA A 277 -1.11 5.65 -33.15
N THR A 278 -0.02 5.93 -33.84
CA THR A 278 1.36 5.72 -33.37
C THR A 278 2.08 7.03 -33.06
N GLU A 279 1.53 8.15 -33.52
CA GLU A 279 2.07 9.50 -33.29
C GLU A 279 1.13 10.31 -32.38
N PRO A 280 1.68 11.05 -31.37
CA PRO A 280 0.86 11.72 -30.35
C PRO A 280 -0.18 12.69 -30.92
N HIS A 281 0.18 13.55 -31.85
CA HIS A 281 -0.77 14.52 -32.44
C HIS A 281 -1.87 13.86 -33.29
N ALA A 282 -1.53 12.84 -34.06
CA ALA A 282 -2.51 12.03 -34.78
C ALA A 282 -3.47 11.29 -33.82
N GLY A 283 -2.95 10.87 -32.66
CA GLY A 283 -3.73 10.28 -31.58
C GLY A 283 -4.72 11.26 -30.95
N VAL A 284 -4.36 12.53 -30.82
CA VAL A 284 -5.28 13.59 -30.37
C VAL A 284 -6.46 13.74 -31.31
N ASP A 285 -6.20 13.84 -32.63
CA ASP A 285 -7.26 14.05 -33.60
C ASP A 285 -8.24 12.88 -33.65
N LYS A 286 -7.71 11.67 -33.70
CA LYS A 286 -8.52 10.43 -33.66
C LYS A 286 -9.26 10.25 -32.35
N GLY A 287 -8.61 10.52 -31.20
CA GLY A 287 -9.21 10.44 -29.88
C GLY A 287 -10.37 11.42 -29.71
N LYS A 288 -10.22 12.67 -30.19
CA LYS A 288 -11.30 13.66 -30.21
C LYS A 288 -12.47 13.18 -31.07
N ALA A 289 -12.20 12.65 -32.26
CA ALA A 289 -13.24 12.14 -33.15
C ALA A 289 -14.01 10.95 -32.55
N ALA A 290 -13.33 10.08 -31.80
CA ALA A 290 -13.89 8.92 -31.14
C ALA A 290 -14.45 9.21 -29.72
N GLY A 291 -14.21 10.39 -29.17
CA GLY A 291 -14.56 10.74 -27.78
C GLY A 291 -13.77 9.93 -26.73
N THR A 292 -12.58 9.45 -27.07
CA THR A 292 -11.74 8.64 -26.17
C THR A 292 -10.69 9.46 -25.47
N VAL A 293 -10.62 9.31 -24.15
CA VAL A 293 -9.69 10.06 -23.28
C VAL A 293 -8.90 9.07 -22.44
N LEU A 294 -7.58 9.27 -22.36
CA LEU A 294 -6.73 8.57 -21.40
C LEU A 294 -6.39 9.52 -20.26
N THR A 295 -6.48 9.00 -19.04
CA THR A 295 -6.05 9.69 -17.82
C THR A 295 -4.96 8.87 -17.14
N MET A 296 -3.85 9.54 -16.82
CA MET A 296 -2.76 9.02 -16.00
C MET A 296 -2.78 9.72 -14.65
N ASN A 297 -2.96 8.96 -13.58
CA ASN A 297 -2.78 9.44 -12.21
C ASN A 297 -1.40 8.99 -11.74
N ALA A 298 -0.52 9.92 -11.42
CA ALA A 298 0.85 9.66 -11.02
C ALA A 298 1.14 10.25 -9.65
N ALA A 299 1.76 9.47 -8.78
CA ALA A 299 2.42 9.96 -7.57
C ALA A 299 3.92 9.75 -7.74
N ILE A 300 4.66 10.85 -7.66
CA ILE A 300 6.12 10.89 -7.76
C ILE A 300 6.69 10.93 -6.35
N LEU A 301 7.68 10.07 -6.10
CA LEU A 301 8.32 9.90 -4.81
C LEU A 301 9.84 10.03 -5.00
N ILE A 302 10.40 11.11 -4.49
CA ILE A 302 11.85 11.36 -4.43
C ILE A 302 12.24 11.06 -2.98
N ARG A 303 12.95 9.95 -2.75
CA ARG A 303 13.25 9.44 -1.41
C ARG A 303 14.47 10.08 -0.76
N ASP A 304 15.37 10.56 -1.57
CA ASP A 304 16.60 11.27 -1.19
C ASP A 304 16.77 12.46 -2.13
N LEU A 305 16.65 13.67 -1.59
CA LEU A 305 16.73 14.89 -2.41
C LEU A 305 18.15 15.19 -2.83
N ASP A 306 19.14 14.86 -2.01
CA ASP A 306 20.54 15.11 -2.31
C ASP A 306 21.00 14.19 -3.45
N GLU A 307 20.71 12.89 -3.34
CA GLU A 307 20.97 11.92 -4.42
C GLU A 307 20.24 12.32 -5.73
N PHE A 308 18.98 12.75 -5.61
CA PHE A 308 18.19 13.18 -6.77
C PHE A 308 18.80 14.37 -7.50
N VAL A 309 19.32 15.35 -6.77
CA VAL A 309 19.94 16.55 -7.35
C VAL A 309 21.32 16.24 -7.93
N GLU A 310 22.09 15.36 -7.29
CA GLU A 310 23.44 14.98 -7.76
C GLU A 310 23.39 14.08 -9.01
N HIS A 311 22.34 13.27 -9.16
CA HIS A 311 22.24 12.32 -10.27
C HIS A 311 21.81 13.03 -11.56
N PRO A 312 22.54 12.89 -12.69
CA PRO A 312 22.25 13.62 -13.94
C PRO A 312 20.84 13.39 -14.52
N GLU A 313 20.26 12.23 -14.26
CA GLU A 313 18.91 11.90 -14.74
C GLU A 313 17.80 12.40 -13.82
N HIS A 314 18.10 12.86 -12.61
CA HIS A 314 17.14 13.27 -11.58
C HIS A 314 15.97 12.26 -11.49
N ALA A 315 16.33 11.00 -11.20
CA ALA A 315 15.39 9.89 -11.23
C ALA A 315 14.58 9.80 -9.92
N GLY A 316 13.26 9.73 -10.05
CA GLY A 316 12.32 9.49 -8.95
C GLY A 316 11.50 8.23 -9.19
N GLU A 317 10.86 7.72 -8.14
CA GLU A 317 9.88 6.65 -8.28
C GLU A 317 8.56 7.22 -8.79
N LEU A 318 7.88 6.47 -9.64
CA LEU A 318 6.53 6.79 -10.08
C LEU A 318 5.63 5.59 -9.77
N VAL A 319 4.54 5.86 -9.07
CA VAL A 319 3.44 4.91 -8.85
C VAL A 319 2.14 5.55 -9.29
N GLY A 320 1.14 4.74 -9.64
CA GLY A 320 -0.12 5.32 -10.06
C GLY A 320 -0.98 4.35 -10.85
N SER A 321 -1.88 4.92 -11.65
CA SER A 321 -2.81 4.14 -12.48
C SER A 321 -3.12 4.84 -13.80
N VAL A 322 -3.57 4.04 -14.76
CA VAL A 322 -4.08 4.49 -16.04
C VAL A 322 -5.58 4.19 -16.13
N THR A 323 -6.36 5.17 -16.55
CA THR A 323 -7.77 5.01 -16.91
C THR A 323 -7.92 5.31 -18.40
N PHE A 324 -8.36 4.31 -19.15
CA PHE A 324 -8.66 4.45 -20.57
C PHE A 324 -9.78 3.48 -20.93
N GLY A 325 -10.98 4.00 -21.22
CA GLY A 325 -12.20 3.21 -21.40
C GLY A 325 -12.04 1.93 -22.21
N PRO A 326 -11.35 1.95 -23.38
CA PRO A 326 -11.11 0.74 -24.18
C PRO A 326 -10.27 -0.36 -23.49
N LEU A 327 -9.48 -0.03 -22.49
CA LEU A 327 -8.60 -0.96 -21.74
C LEU A 327 -9.08 -1.24 -20.33
N GLY A 328 -9.70 -0.25 -19.67
CA GLY A 328 -10.22 -0.35 -18.31
C GLY A 328 -10.02 0.92 -17.50
N GLU A 329 -10.49 0.88 -16.26
CA GLU A 329 -10.43 1.99 -15.31
C GLU A 329 -9.47 1.67 -14.16
N ASN A 330 -8.77 2.69 -13.67
CA ASN A 330 -7.87 2.57 -12.52
C ASN A 330 -6.86 1.40 -12.62
N LEU A 331 -6.34 1.13 -13.83
CA LEU A 331 -5.37 0.06 -14.08
C LEU A 331 -4.05 0.40 -13.35
N PRO A 332 -3.68 -0.33 -12.29
CA PRO A 332 -2.53 0.04 -11.47
C PRO A 332 -1.22 -0.27 -12.18
N ALA A 333 -0.22 0.60 -12.00
CA ALA A 333 1.12 0.39 -12.53
C ALA A 333 1.86 -0.69 -11.74
N LYS A 334 2.45 -1.66 -12.45
CA LYS A 334 3.36 -2.69 -11.90
C LYS A 334 4.71 -2.08 -11.53
N ASN A 335 5.18 -1.15 -12.34
CA ASN A 335 6.34 -0.30 -12.11
C ASN A 335 6.15 1.02 -12.85
N GLY A 336 6.93 2.03 -12.48
CA GLY A 336 6.94 3.31 -13.17
C GLY A 336 8.30 4.00 -13.02
N LYS A 337 8.59 4.88 -13.96
CA LYS A 337 9.82 5.68 -14.04
C LYS A 337 9.45 7.15 -14.16
N PHE A 338 10.12 7.97 -13.36
CA PHE A 338 10.09 9.42 -13.45
C PHE A 338 11.50 9.97 -13.57
N ASN A 339 11.73 10.89 -14.51
CA ASN A 339 12.97 11.67 -14.55
C ASN A 339 12.59 13.16 -14.74
N LEU A 340 13.30 14.02 -14.03
CA LEU A 340 13.09 15.47 -14.10
C LEU A 340 14.28 16.13 -14.82
N PHE A 341 14.00 16.87 -15.90
CA PHE A 341 15.00 17.62 -16.65
C PHE A 341 16.24 16.83 -17.08
N SER A 342 16.06 15.58 -17.44
CA SER A 342 17.15 14.74 -17.93
C SER A 342 17.74 15.26 -19.24
N PRO A 343 19.06 15.13 -19.47
CA PRO A 343 19.69 15.53 -20.72
C PRO A 343 19.11 14.80 -21.94
N ALA A 344 18.88 15.51 -23.03
CA ALA A 344 18.30 14.97 -24.27
C ALA A 344 19.30 14.89 -25.44
N GLY A 345 20.59 15.08 -25.18
CA GLY A 345 21.63 15.13 -26.24
C GLY A 345 21.78 16.49 -26.89
N GLU A 346 20.79 17.40 -26.77
CA GLU A 346 20.85 18.80 -27.14
C GLU A 346 21.01 19.66 -25.87
N PRO A 347 21.93 20.63 -25.82
CA PRO A 347 22.20 21.42 -24.60
C PRO A 347 20.98 22.19 -24.06
N GLU A 348 20.09 22.65 -24.94
CA GLU A 348 18.93 23.48 -24.59
C GLU A 348 17.66 22.66 -24.38
N LEU A 349 17.69 21.32 -24.63
CA LEU A 349 16.55 20.43 -24.47
C LEU A 349 16.70 19.57 -23.22
N LYS A 350 15.72 19.64 -22.33
CA LYS A 350 15.56 18.78 -21.17
C LYS A 350 14.29 17.95 -21.29
N LEU A 351 14.33 16.74 -20.81
CA LEU A 351 13.16 15.85 -20.81
C LEU A 351 12.62 15.62 -19.40
N MET A 352 11.31 15.69 -19.26
CA MET A 352 10.62 15.09 -18.12
C MET A 352 9.97 13.80 -18.61
N ILE A 353 10.33 12.68 -17.98
CA ILE A 353 9.92 11.34 -18.41
C ILE A 353 8.92 10.78 -17.40
N TYR A 354 7.81 10.26 -17.91
CA TYR A 354 6.75 9.61 -17.15
C TYR A 354 6.42 8.29 -17.85
N GLU A 355 6.78 7.19 -17.23
CA GLU A 355 6.58 5.87 -17.83
C GLU A 355 5.92 4.93 -16.84
N MET A 356 4.97 4.11 -17.30
CA MET A 356 4.25 3.13 -16.48
C MET A 356 4.00 1.84 -17.25
N ALA A 357 4.35 0.70 -16.63
CA ALA A 357 3.91 -0.62 -17.09
C ALA A 357 2.64 -1.05 -16.33
N PHE A 358 1.63 -1.54 -17.03
CA PHE A 358 0.38 -2.02 -16.44
C PHE A 358 -0.21 -3.19 -17.20
N LEU A 359 -1.13 -3.92 -16.58
CA LEU A 359 -1.86 -5.03 -17.18
C LEU A 359 -3.30 -4.61 -17.49
N ALA A 360 -3.76 -4.90 -18.70
CA ALA A 360 -5.15 -4.76 -19.07
C ALA A 360 -5.61 -5.97 -19.88
N ASN A 361 -6.75 -6.58 -19.51
CA ASN A 361 -7.32 -7.74 -20.20
C ASN A 361 -6.31 -8.89 -20.45
N GLY A 362 -5.42 -9.13 -19.48
CA GLY A 362 -4.38 -10.16 -19.59
C GLY A 362 -3.20 -9.83 -20.51
N VAL A 363 -3.11 -8.59 -21.00
CA VAL A 363 -2.03 -8.09 -21.88
C VAL A 363 -1.23 -7.03 -21.16
N ASP A 364 0.11 -7.14 -21.24
CA ASP A 364 1.01 -6.10 -20.71
C ASP A 364 1.08 -4.92 -21.67
N TYR A 365 0.99 -3.73 -21.09
CA TYR A 365 1.13 -2.44 -21.77
C TYR A 365 2.15 -1.56 -21.04
N TYR A 366 2.80 -0.69 -21.82
CA TYR A 366 3.73 0.29 -21.34
C TYR A 366 3.39 1.67 -21.89
N LEU A 367 2.98 2.59 -21.03
CA LEU A 367 2.74 3.99 -21.37
C LEU A 367 4.03 4.76 -21.22
N ALA A 368 4.60 5.19 -22.33
CA ALA A 368 5.78 6.04 -22.37
C ALA A 368 5.38 7.50 -22.67
N GLY A 369 5.63 8.37 -21.70
CA GLY A 369 5.33 9.80 -21.80
C GLY A 369 6.58 10.67 -21.63
N LYS A 370 6.70 11.71 -22.44
CA LYS A 370 7.74 12.73 -22.29
C LYS A 370 7.18 14.14 -22.44
N LYS A 371 7.68 15.05 -21.61
CA LYS A 371 7.56 16.50 -21.81
C LYS A 371 8.91 17.01 -22.31
N GLU A 372 8.90 17.83 -23.34
CA GLU A 372 10.09 18.45 -23.91
C GLU A 372 10.16 19.90 -23.40
N VAL A 373 11.13 20.19 -22.55
CA VAL A 373 11.32 21.52 -21.94
C VAL A 373 12.53 22.17 -22.60
N ARG A 374 12.31 23.30 -23.31
CA ARG A 374 13.38 24.07 -23.95
C ARG A 374 13.74 25.27 -23.10
N ASP A 375 15.05 25.49 -22.94
CA ASP A 375 15.60 26.68 -22.31
C ASP A 375 15.75 27.77 -23.40
N ASP A 376 14.60 28.28 -23.88
CA ASP A 376 14.54 29.39 -24.81
C ASP A 376 14.03 30.67 -24.11
N ARG A 377 14.19 31.82 -24.78
CA ARG A 377 13.79 33.13 -24.23
C ARG A 377 12.27 33.37 -24.26
N GLY A 378 11.46 32.34 -24.49
CA GLY A 378 10.00 32.40 -24.53
C GLY A 378 9.32 32.30 -23.16
N LEU A 379 8.01 32.61 -23.11
CA LEU A 379 7.17 32.42 -21.93
C LEU A 379 6.44 31.05 -21.93
N ASP A 380 6.94 30.07 -22.66
CA ASP A 380 6.27 28.79 -22.95
C ASP A 380 6.62 27.70 -21.96
N LEU A 381 7.47 27.99 -20.95
CA LEU A 381 7.86 27.03 -19.92
C LEU A 381 6.63 26.33 -19.28
N TRP A 382 5.52 27.04 -19.15
CA TRP A 382 4.27 26.47 -18.64
C TRP A 382 3.66 25.47 -19.62
N ALA A 383 3.63 25.75 -20.91
CA ALA A 383 3.11 24.82 -21.92
C ALA A 383 3.99 23.56 -22.02
N ASP A 384 5.30 23.74 -22.01
CA ASP A 384 6.29 22.66 -22.07
C ASP A 384 6.20 21.73 -20.86
N THR A 385 6.01 22.28 -19.65
CA THR A 385 5.93 21.49 -18.42
C THR A 385 4.56 20.86 -18.20
N THR A 386 3.51 21.27 -18.90
CA THR A 386 2.14 20.74 -18.73
C THR A 386 1.69 19.80 -19.84
N THR A 387 2.44 19.69 -20.95
CA THR A 387 2.07 18.88 -22.12
C THR A 387 2.92 17.60 -22.19
N LEU A 388 2.28 16.44 -22.02
CA LEU A 388 2.91 15.13 -22.06
C LEU A 388 2.59 14.43 -23.39
N LEU A 389 3.60 14.23 -24.23
CA LEU A 389 3.50 13.45 -25.46
C LEU A 389 3.58 11.96 -25.09
N THR A 390 2.55 11.20 -25.39
CA THR A 390 2.44 9.80 -24.95
C THR A 390 2.32 8.81 -26.08
N ARG A 391 2.99 7.66 -25.92
CA ARG A 391 2.82 6.45 -26.74
C ARG A 391 2.53 5.26 -25.83
N LEU A 392 1.62 4.43 -26.27
CA LEU A 392 1.30 3.17 -25.62
C LEU A 392 1.94 2.02 -26.39
N HIS A 393 2.80 1.28 -25.73
CA HIS A 393 3.45 0.11 -26.28
C HIS A 393 2.77 -1.16 -25.76
N LYS A 394 2.73 -2.20 -26.61
CA LYS A 394 2.35 -3.54 -26.15
C LYS A 394 3.61 -4.26 -25.67
N GLY A 395 3.60 -4.65 -24.38
CA GLY A 395 4.75 -5.23 -23.70
C GLY A 395 5.07 -4.53 -22.38
N THR A 396 6.22 -4.84 -21.82
CA THR A 396 6.65 -4.39 -20.48
C THR A 396 7.58 -3.18 -20.51
N ASP A 397 7.95 -2.69 -21.69
CA ASP A 397 8.83 -1.54 -21.91
C ASP A 397 8.57 -0.85 -23.26
N ALA A 398 9.30 0.23 -23.54
CA ALA A 398 9.18 1.02 -24.77
C ALA A 398 9.76 0.37 -26.04
N SER A 399 10.34 -0.83 -25.95
CA SER A 399 10.83 -1.56 -27.14
C SER A 399 9.72 -2.30 -27.90
N GLY A 400 8.57 -2.52 -27.25
CA GLY A 400 7.41 -3.13 -27.85
C GLY A 400 6.76 -2.27 -28.94
N PRO A 401 5.90 -2.85 -29.80
CA PRO A 401 5.21 -2.10 -30.83
C PRO A 401 4.28 -1.04 -30.24
N VAL A 402 4.28 0.15 -30.83
CA VAL A 402 3.34 1.22 -30.47
C VAL A 402 1.95 0.85 -30.96
N VAL A 403 1.00 0.78 -30.04
CA VAL A 403 -0.41 0.41 -30.30
C VAL A 403 -1.38 1.54 -29.99
N GLY A 404 -0.91 2.66 -29.53
CA GLY A 404 -1.73 3.84 -29.27
C GLY A 404 -0.89 5.08 -29.00
N ALA A 405 -1.46 6.26 -29.19
CA ALA A 405 -0.80 7.52 -28.90
C ALA A 405 -1.79 8.64 -28.57
N GLY A 406 -1.31 9.68 -27.91
CA GLY A 406 -2.06 10.88 -27.57
C GLY A 406 -1.22 11.95 -26.88
N VAL A 407 -1.88 13.01 -26.46
CA VAL A 407 -1.25 14.09 -25.69
C VAL A 407 -2.08 14.32 -24.44
N LEU A 408 -1.43 14.17 -23.28
CA LEU A 408 -2.06 14.43 -21.99
C LEU A 408 -1.64 15.80 -21.45
N ARG A 409 -2.49 16.40 -20.64
CA ARG A 409 -2.24 17.70 -19.99
C ARG A 409 -2.65 17.65 -18.53
N LEU A 410 -1.98 18.46 -17.71
CA LEU A 410 -2.31 18.72 -16.32
C LEU A 410 -3.67 19.39 -16.16
#